data_c1e0ad71d6ba9e7461231ac8f78ecf8c
#
_entry.id   c1e0ad71d6ba9e7461231ac8f78ecf8c
#
_cell.length_a   1.000
_cell.length_b   1.000
_cell.length_c   1.000
_cell.angle_alpha   90.00
_cell.angle_beta   90.00
_cell.angle_gamma   90.00
#
_symmetry.space_group_name_H-M   'P 1'
#
loop_
_entity.id
_entity.type
_entity.pdbx_description
1 polymer ?
#
loop_
_entity_poly.entity_id
_entity_poly.type
_entity_poly.pdbx_seq_one_letter_code
_entity_poly.pdbx_strand_id
1 'polypeptide(L)'
;MLHRFLMRNLGAYYMVLASFYFALTGAFAKLLSSSMSSVEVSFFRNIVGLAIIVVTIYKYGAHNKGGKPFILFLRGFLGTISMLAFFHNIAHIGLAEAFTFTKMSPMFLAIFGVILFKERLNLLSWFGIIFGFIGILLIMQPNLGFKMGHAMGLINGLLAAVAYLSVHELRKYYDTKTIVLSFMLSGTLIPIVCMLVAQFIQTPPFFNFMFAKFIMPTPNMWVFIVLMGVGGLLFQTYMTKAYAASRYAGAVAAIGYCDVIFTMIIGFIMGDSLPNLMAFFGIIIVIISGVIVATQK
;
A
#
# COMPACT_ATOMS: atom_id res chain seq x y z
N MET A 1 -3.74 -21.25 -24.67
CA MET A 1 -3.41 -19.88 -25.11
C MET A 1 -3.19 -18.95 -23.92
N LEU A 2 -4.14 -18.86 -22.97
CA LEU A 2 -4.07 -18.03 -21.76
C LEU A 2 -2.81 -18.30 -20.92
N HIS A 3 -2.46 -19.57 -20.67
CA HIS A 3 -1.27 -19.93 -19.87
C HIS A 3 0.05 -19.44 -20.51
N ARG A 4 0.22 -19.53 -21.84
CA ARG A 4 1.40 -19.00 -22.54
C ARG A 4 1.47 -17.46 -22.50
N PHE A 5 0.32 -16.77 -22.55
CA PHE A 5 0.22 -15.32 -22.41
C PHE A 5 0.60 -14.88 -20.99
N LEU A 6 0.09 -15.58 -19.96
CA LEU A 6 0.39 -15.32 -18.56
C LEU A 6 1.86 -15.57 -18.23
N MET A 7 2.47 -16.66 -18.73
CA MET A 7 3.89 -16.95 -18.55
C MET A 7 4.79 -15.92 -19.24
N ARG A 8 4.35 -15.34 -20.33
CA ARG A 8 5.08 -14.28 -21.05
C ARG A 8 5.04 -12.92 -20.32
N ASN A 9 4.05 -12.72 -19.44
CA ASN A 9 3.80 -11.49 -18.68
C ASN A 9 3.68 -11.76 -17.17
N LEU A 10 4.60 -12.55 -16.60
CA LEU A 10 4.58 -12.94 -15.19
C LEU A 10 4.46 -11.76 -14.22
N GLY A 11 5.14 -10.64 -14.49
CA GLY A 11 5.05 -9.44 -13.69
C GLY A 11 3.63 -8.88 -13.63
N ALA A 12 2.95 -8.86 -14.79
CA ALA A 12 1.55 -8.43 -14.88
C ALA A 12 0.61 -9.37 -14.11
N TYR A 13 0.77 -10.68 -14.29
CA TYR A 13 -0.02 -11.67 -13.59
C TYR A 13 0.10 -11.56 -12.06
N TYR A 14 1.35 -11.48 -11.56
CA TYR A 14 1.57 -11.31 -10.12
C TYR A 14 1.00 -9.98 -9.60
N MET A 15 1.03 -8.90 -10.40
CA MET A 15 0.47 -7.62 -9.96
C MET A 15 -1.06 -7.65 -9.89
N VAL A 16 -1.75 -8.31 -10.83
CA VAL A 16 -3.21 -8.48 -10.75
C VAL A 16 -3.60 -9.29 -9.51
N LEU A 17 -2.89 -10.39 -9.21
CA LEU A 17 -3.09 -11.15 -7.97
C LEU A 17 -2.83 -10.30 -6.73
N ALA A 18 -1.73 -9.53 -6.74
CA ALA A 18 -1.42 -8.62 -5.65
C ALA A 18 -2.55 -7.61 -5.43
N SER A 19 -3.05 -7.00 -6.50
CA SER A 19 -4.15 -6.03 -6.45
C SER A 19 -5.44 -6.63 -5.87
N PHE A 20 -5.78 -7.86 -6.27
CA PHE A 20 -6.93 -8.56 -5.71
C PHE A 20 -6.78 -8.81 -4.20
N TYR A 21 -5.63 -9.35 -3.76
CA TYR A 21 -5.39 -9.57 -2.33
C TYR A 21 -5.27 -8.26 -1.55
N PHE A 22 -4.81 -7.18 -2.17
CA PHE A 22 -4.77 -5.87 -1.53
C PHE A 22 -6.18 -5.33 -1.29
N ALA A 23 -7.06 -5.41 -2.28
CA ALA A 23 -8.46 -5.02 -2.16
C ALA A 23 -9.18 -5.83 -1.08
N LEU A 24 -8.98 -7.15 -1.07
CA LEU A 24 -9.55 -8.04 -0.06
C LEU A 24 -9.04 -7.72 1.36
N THR A 25 -7.73 -7.45 1.49
CA THR A 25 -7.13 -7.00 2.76
C THR A 25 -7.76 -5.70 3.24
N GLY A 26 -7.98 -4.74 2.34
CA GLY A 26 -8.64 -3.47 2.64
C GLY A 26 -10.10 -3.65 3.10
N ALA A 27 -10.82 -4.57 2.48
CA ALA A 27 -12.19 -4.90 2.87
C ALA A 27 -12.26 -5.44 4.31
N PHE A 28 -11.41 -6.41 4.65
CA PHE A 28 -11.36 -6.92 6.03
C PHE A 28 -10.86 -5.86 7.01
N ALA A 29 -9.88 -5.02 6.62
CA ALA A 29 -9.45 -3.91 7.45
C ALA A 29 -10.58 -2.94 7.74
N LYS A 30 -11.44 -2.64 6.76
CA LYS A 30 -12.62 -1.79 6.95
C LYS A 30 -13.61 -2.39 7.94
N LEU A 31 -13.91 -3.68 7.84
CA LEU A 31 -14.77 -4.38 8.81
C LEU A 31 -14.22 -4.29 10.23
N LEU A 32 -12.92 -4.47 10.40
CA LEU A 32 -12.24 -4.41 11.70
C LEU A 32 -12.15 -2.98 12.23
N SER A 33 -12.04 -1.97 11.37
CA SER A 33 -11.90 -0.56 11.75
C SER A 33 -13.13 0.01 12.46
N SER A 34 -14.27 -0.69 12.43
CA SER A 34 -15.45 -0.32 13.23
C SER A 34 -15.25 -0.48 14.75
N SER A 35 -14.29 -1.31 15.17
CA SER A 35 -14.06 -1.68 16.56
C SER A 35 -12.58 -1.64 16.97
N MET A 36 -11.68 -1.47 16.01
CA MET A 36 -10.23 -1.48 16.22
C MET A 36 -9.60 -0.24 15.61
N SER A 37 -8.57 0.26 16.28
CA SER A 37 -7.76 1.36 15.73
C SER A 37 -6.94 0.94 14.51
N SER A 38 -6.53 1.89 13.68
CA SER A 38 -5.63 1.65 12.54
C SER A 38 -4.30 1.00 12.96
N VAL A 39 -3.83 1.30 14.16
CA VAL A 39 -2.61 0.71 14.74
C VAL A 39 -2.80 -0.78 15.03
N GLU A 40 -3.92 -1.16 15.64
CA GLU A 40 -4.26 -2.55 15.92
C GLU A 40 -4.51 -3.36 14.65
N VAL A 41 -5.25 -2.78 13.69
CA VAL A 41 -5.45 -3.40 12.37
C VAL A 41 -4.12 -3.68 11.69
N SER A 42 -3.19 -2.69 11.73
CA SER A 42 -1.83 -2.85 11.22
C SER A 42 -1.06 -3.94 11.95
N PHE A 43 -1.09 -3.95 13.28
CA PHE A 43 -0.44 -4.95 14.11
C PHE A 43 -0.91 -6.36 13.77
N PHE A 44 -2.23 -6.61 13.86
CA PHE A 44 -2.78 -7.93 13.62
C PHE A 44 -2.56 -8.43 12.19
N ARG A 45 -2.67 -7.55 11.20
CA ARG A 45 -2.33 -7.89 9.82
C ARG A 45 -0.89 -8.38 9.70
N ASN A 46 0.05 -7.71 10.35
CA ASN A 46 1.47 -8.03 10.19
C ASN A 46 1.93 -9.18 11.08
N ILE A 47 1.41 -9.34 12.29
CA ILE A 47 1.79 -10.48 13.16
C ILE A 47 1.39 -11.82 12.55
N VAL A 48 0.20 -11.91 11.93
CA VAL A 48 -0.23 -13.11 11.20
C VAL A 48 0.69 -13.36 10.00
N GLY A 49 0.98 -12.33 9.19
CA GLY A 49 1.90 -12.43 8.07
C GLY A 49 3.33 -12.79 8.51
N LEU A 50 3.79 -12.21 9.63
CA LEU A 50 5.10 -12.50 10.23
C LEU A 50 5.23 -13.97 10.63
N ALA A 51 4.23 -14.51 11.33
CA ALA A 51 4.24 -15.92 11.73
C ALA A 51 4.38 -16.84 10.51
N ILE A 52 3.60 -16.60 9.45
CA ILE A 52 3.63 -17.44 8.24
C ILE A 52 4.97 -17.30 7.50
N ILE A 53 5.50 -16.06 7.33
CA ILE A 53 6.75 -15.86 6.59
C ILE A 53 7.96 -16.44 7.33
N VAL A 54 7.98 -16.35 8.66
CA VAL A 54 9.03 -16.97 9.50
C VAL A 54 9.03 -18.49 9.34
N VAL A 55 7.85 -19.12 9.43
CA VAL A 55 7.72 -20.57 9.18
C VAL A 55 8.14 -20.93 7.76
N THR A 56 7.80 -20.11 6.78
CA THR A 56 8.18 -20.31 5.38
C THR A 56 9.70 -20.23 5.19
N ILE A 57 10.36 -19.26 5.82
CA ILE A 57 11.83 -19.12 5.76
C ILE A 57 12.50 -20.28 6.49
N TYR A 58 11.97 -20.69 7.64
CA TYR A 58 12.51 -21.85 8.38
C TYR A 58 12.46 -23.13 7.56
N LYS A 59 11.35 -23.38 6.85
CA LYS A 59 11.18 -24.62 6.04
C LYS A 59 11.94 -24.60 4.71
N TYR A 60 12.00 -23.47 4.03
CA TYR A 60 12.49 -23.38 2.64
C TYR A 60 13.75 -22.51 2.48
N GLY A 61 14.27 -21.98 3.59
CA GLY A 61 15.41 -21.07 3.55
C GLY A 61 15.13 -19.74 2.84
N ALA A 62 16.11 -18.85 2.89
CA ALA A 62 16.14 -17.60 2.11
C ALA A 62 17.55 -17.41 1.55
N HIS A 63 17.66 -17.08 0.26
CA HIS A 63 18.95 -16.90 -0.43
C HIS A 63 19.24 -15.40 -0.57
N ASN A 64 20.07 -14.87 0.30
CA ASN A 64 20.42 -13.45 0.32
C ASN A 64 21.89 -13.26 -0.03
N LYS A 65 22.19 -12.31 -0.95
CA LYS A 65 23.56 -11.83 -1.18
C LYS A 65 24.01 -10.87 -0.07
N GLY A 66 23.05 -10.19 0.56
CA GLY A 66 23.31 -9.15 1.56
C GLY A 66 23.87 -7.86 0.99
N GLY A 67 24.22 -6.91 1.86
CA GLY A 67 24.97 -5.72 1.48
C GLY A 67 24.25 -4.38 1.66
N LYS A 68 22.92 -4.33 1.84
CA LYS A 68 22.18 -3.07 2.04
C LYS A 68 21.16 -3.12 3.19
N PRO A 69 21.60 -3.39 4.43
CA PRO A 69 20.68 -3.58 5.57
C PRO A 69 19.91 -2.30 5.93
N PHE A 70 20.53 -1.12 5.75
CA PHE A 70 19.86 0.15 6.00
C PHE A 70 18.67 0.39 5.06
N ILE A 71 18.80 0.07 3.77
CA ILE A 71 17.68 0.19 2.82
C ILE A 71 16.59 -0.82 3.17
N LEU A 72 16.95 -2.02 3.62
CA LEU A 72 16.00 -3.04 4.06
C LEU A 72 15.21 -2.58 5.29
N PHE A 73 15.89 -1.97 6.27
CA PHE A 73 15.24 -1.35 7.43
C PHE A 73 14.32 -0.19 7.01
N LEU A 74 14.81 0.72 6.17
CA LEU A 74 14.07 1.87 5.68
C LEU A 74 12.79 1.44 4.93
N ARG A 75 12.88 0.37 4.13
CA ARG A 75 11.73 -0.27 3.47
C ARG A 75 10.66 -0.69 4.47
N GLY A 76 11.05 -1.36 5.54
CA GLY A 76 10.14 -1.80 6.60
C GLY A 76 9.52 -0.61 7.34
N PHE A 77 10.34 0.33 7.76
CA PHE A 77 9.94 1.50 8.55
C PHE A 77 8.97 2.41 7.79
N LEU A 78 9.39 2.94 6.63
CA LEU A 78 8.55 3.84 5.83
C LEU A 78 7.30 3.15 5.30
N GLY A 79 7.42 1.88 4.90
CA GLY A 79 6.28 1.10 4.48
C GLY A 79 5.25 0.90 5.60
N THR A 80 5.69 0.76 6.85
CA THR A 80 4.79 0.63 8.00
C THR A 80 4.06 1.95 8.30
N ILE A 81 4.76 3.09 8.29
CA ILE A 81 4.11 4.40 8.50
C ILE A 81 3.10 4.68 7.38
N SER A 82 3.48 4.39 6.13
CA SER A 82 2.57 4.47 4.98
C SER A 82 1.31 3.63 5.19
N MET A 83 1.48 2.39 5.67
CA MET A 83 0.37 1.48 5.92
C MET A 83 -0.53 1.95 7.08
N LEU A 84 0.01 2.51 8.14
CA LEU A 84 -0.77 3.09 9.24
C LEU A 84 -1.65 4.24 8.73
N ALA A 85 -1.09 5.15 7.93
CA ALA A 85 -1.83 6.23 7.29
C ALA A 85 -2.92 5.68 6.34
N PHE A 86 -2.63 4.61 5.61
CA PHE A 86 -3.59 3.94 4.74
C PHE A 86 -4.78 3.33 5.51
N PHE A 87 -4.53 2.60 6.60
CA PHE A 87 -5.61 2.02 7.40
C PHE A 87 -6.41 3.07 8.15
N HIS A 88 -5.76 4.16 8.56
CA HIS A 88 -6.50 5.32 9.07
C HIS A 88 -7.49 5.87 8.03
N ASN A 89 -7.06 5.97 6.78
CA ASN A 89 -7.93 6.40 5.70
C ASN A 89 -9.10 5.44 5.45
N ILE A 90 -8.85 4.13 5.43
CA ILE A 90 -9.91 3.12 5.27
C ILE A 90 -11.00 3.28 6.35
N ALA A 91 -10.62 3.67 7.56
CA ALA A 91 -11.54 3.89 8.67
C ALA A 91 -12.37 5.19 8.55
N HIS A 92 -11.87 6.21 7.85
CA HIS A 92 -12.43 7.57 7.88
C HIS A 92 -12.96 8.08 6.54
N ILE A 93 -12.53 7.48 5.42
CA ILE A 93 -12.99 7.82 4.07
C ILE A 93 -13.42 6.55 3.33
N GLY A 94 -14.04 6.69 2.16
CA GLY A 94 -14.45 5.54 1.35
C GLY A 94 -13.28 4.65 0.94
N LEU A 95 -13.54 3.35 0.81
CA LEU A 95 -12.50 2.37 0.47
C LEU A 95 -11.78 2.72 -0.86
N ALA A 96 -12.54 3.06 -1.89
CA ALA A 96 -12.00 3.45 -3.20
C ALA A 96 -11.13 4.72 -3.13
N GLU A 97 -11.54 5.71 -2.33
CA GLU A 97 -10.78 6.94 -2.13
C GLU A 97 -9.44 6.67 -1.42
N ALA A 98 -9.45 5.87 -0.34
CA ALA A 98 -8.24 5.49 0.38
C ALA A 98 -7.23 4.77 -0.52
N PHE A 99 -7.70 3.85 -1.37
CA PHE A 99 -6.86 3.18 -2.36
C PHE A 99 -6.34 4.13 -3.44
N THR A 100 -7.14 5.11 -3.88
CA THR A 100 -6.72 6.08 -4.89
C THR A 100 -5.54 6.93 -4.41
N PHE A 101 -5.51 7.34 -3.14
CA PHE A 101 -4.34 8.03 -2.59
C PHE A 101 -3.06 7.19 -2.67
N THR A 102 -3.14 5.88 -2.46
CA THR A 102 -1.99 4.99 -2.63
C THR A 102 -1.48 5.01 -4.08
N LYS A 103 -2.36 5.26 -5.06
CA LYS A 103 -2.01 5.33 -6.50
C LYS A 103 -1.31 6.62 -6.92
N MET A 104 -1.10 7.56 -6.02
CA MET A 104 -0.15 8.65 -6.23
C MET A 104 1.32 8.16 -6.22
N SER A 105 1.58 6.97 -5.67
CA SER A 105 2.96 6.46 -5.56
C SER A 105 3.74 6.47 -6.86
N PRO A 106 3.22 6.07 -8.05
CA PRO A 106 3.97 6.16 -9.30
C PRO A 106 4.32 7.61 -9.70
N MET A 107 3.48 8.58 -9.35
CA MET A 107 3.75 10.00 -9.63
C MET A 107 4.90 10.51 -8.75
N PHE A 108 4.86 10.20 -7.45
CA PHE A 108 5.96 10.51 -6.55
C PHE A 108 7.25 9.77 -6.92
N LEU A 109 7.15 8.51 -7.37
CA LEU A 109 8.30 7.75 -7.87
C LEU A 109 8.97 8.45 -9.05
N ALA A 110 8.19 8.98 -10.00
CA ALA A 110 8.71 9.73 -11.13
C ALA A 110 9.41 11.03 -10.68
N ILE A 111 8.81 11.76 -9.74
CA ILE A 111 9.42 12.97 -9.16
C ILE A 111 10.74 12.63 -8.44
N PHE A 112 10.77 11.56 -7.64
CA PHE A 112 12.00 11.11 -6.97
C PHE A 112 13.04 10.62 -7.97
N GLY A 113 12.63 10.00 -9.07
CA GLY A 113 13.52 9.64 -10.19
C GLY A 113 14.29 10.85 -10.73
N VAL A 114 13.58 11.96 -10.94
CA VAL A 114 14.22 13.24 -11.37
C VAL A 114 15.14 13.79 -10.29
N ILE A 115 14.69 13.87 -9.05
CA ILE A 115 15.43 14.55 -7.97
C ILE A 115 16.66 13.73 -7.54
N LEU A 116 16.50 12.42 -7.31
CA LEU A 116 17.53 11.56 -6.72
C LEU A 116 18.45 10.94 -7.79
N PHE A 117 17.91 10.58 -8.95
CA PHE A 117 18.65 9.89 -10.01
C PHE A 117 18.93 10.78 -11.23
N LYS A 118 18.47 12.05 -11.20
CA LYS A 118 18.60 13.01 -12.29
C LYS A 118 18.03 12.47 -13.62
N GLU A 119 16.99 11.65 -13.52
CA GLU A 119 16.29 11.12 -14.67
C GLU A 119 15.61 12.26 -15.45
N ARG A 120 15.60 12.14 -16.77
CA ARG A 120 14.90 13.12 -17.63
C ARG A 120 13.51 12.58 -17.94
N LEU A 121 12.48 13.23 -17.41
CA LEU A 121 11.11 12.95 -17.80
C LEU A 121 10.79 13.64 -19.13
N ASN A 122 10.06 12.93 -19.98
CA ASN A 122 9.49 13.54 -21.17
C ASN A 122 8.31 14.46 -20.82
N LEU A 123 7.93 15.29 -21.79
CA LEU A 123 6.83 16.26 -21.59
C LEU A 123 5.51 15.58 -21.22
N LEU A 124 5.23 14.41 -21.80
CA LEU A 124 4.01 13.64 -21.51
C LEU A 124 3.95 13.15 -20.08
N SER A 125 5.09 12.75 -19.48
CA SER A 125 5.18 12.40 -18.05
C SER A 125 4.88 13.59 -17.16
N TRP A 126 5.38 14.79 -17.48
CA TRP A 126 5.07 15.99 -16.73
C TRP A 126 3.58 16.34 -16.81
N PHE A 127 2.97 16.25 -17.99
CA PHE A 127 1.51 16.39 -18.11
C PHE A 127 0.78 15.34 -17.27
N GLY A 128 1.20 14.08 -17.32
CA GLY A 128 0.60 13.03 -16.48
C GLY A 128 0.68 13.37 -14.99
N ILE A 129 1.82 13.84 -14.49
CA ILE A 129 1.97 14.25 -13.08
C ILE A 129 1.00 15.38 -12.72
N ILE A 130 0.94 16.44 -13.54
CA ILE A 130 0.06 17.61 -13.30
C ILE A 130 -1.40 17.17 -13.31
N PHE A 131 -1.84 16.41 -14.33
CA PHE A 131 -3.20 15.89 -14.41
C PHE A 131 -3.55 14.98 -13.23
N GLY A 132 -2.61 14.16 -12.77
CA GLY A 132 -2.79 13.34 -11.59
C GLY A 132 -3.06 14.17 -10.33
N PHE A 133 -2.31 15.24 -10.10
CA PHE A 133 -2.59 16.15 -8.99
C PHE A 133 -3.94 16.87 -9.13
N ILE A 134 -4.36 17.24 -10.34
CA ILE A 134 -5.71 17.77 -10.57
C ILE A 134 -6.77 16.73 -10.20
N GLY A 135 -6.58 15.47 -10.61
CA GLY A 135 -7.49 14.36 -10.24
C GLY A 135 -7.64 14.22 -8.72
N ILE A 136 -6.55 14.37 -7.98
CA ILE A 136 -6.58 14.34 -6.51
C ILE A 136 -7.34 15.51 -5.93
N LEU A 137 -7.17 16.73 -6.45
CA LEU A 137 -7.95 17.89 -6.03
C LEU A 137 -9.45 17.68 -6.25
N LEU A 138 -9.84 17.00 -7.33
CA LEU A 138 -11.24 16.65 -7.59
C LEU A 138 -11.78 15.62 -6.57
N ILE A 139 -10.94 14.68 -6.11
CA ILE A 139 -11.32 13.72 -5.07
C ILE A 139 -11.43 14.41 -3.71
N MET A 140 -10.45 15.24 -3.37
CA MET A 140 -10.40 15.95 -2.09
C MET A 140 -11.50 16.99 -1.92
N GLN A 141 -11.96 17.59 -3.01
CA GLN A 141 -12.98 18.65 -3.02
C GLN A 141 -12.75 19.70 -1.93
N PRO A 142 -11.67 20.50 -2.00
CA PRO A 142 -11.23 21.37 -0.90
C PRO A 142 -12.28 22.38 -0.45
N ASN A 143 -13.27 22.69 -1.28
CA ASN A 143 -14.42 23.54 -0.93
C ASN A 143 -15.29 22.92 0.18
N LEU A 144 -15.23 21.60 0.38
CA LEU A 144 -15.91 20.88 1.47
C LEU A 144 -15.08 20.82 2.76
N GLY A 145 -13.91 21.45 2.79
CA GLY A 145 -12.96 21.46 3.89
C GLY A 145 -11.87 20.38 3.74
N PHE A 146 -10.69 20.68 4.27
CA PHE A 146 -9.56 19.75 4.30
C PHE A 146 -9.74 18.78 5.47
N LYS A 147 -9.93 17.50 5.15
CA LYS A 147 -10.09 16.43 6.15
C LYS A 147 -8.74 15.82 6.51
N MET A 148 -8.62 15.34 7.73
CA MET A 148 -7.44 14.59 8.19
C MET A 148 -7.08 13.40 7.28
N GLY A 149 -8.10 12.70 6.76
CA GLY A 149 -7.91 11.62 5.79
C GLY A 149 -7.18 12.04 4.52
N HIS A 150 -7.36 13.25 4.05
CA HIS A 150 -6.64 13.77 2.89
C HIS A 150 -5.14 13.93 3.17
N ALA A 151 -4.77 14.48 4.34
CA ALA A 151 -3.37 14.57 4.77
C ALA A 151 -2.75 13.16 4.90
N MET A 152 -3.45 12.24 5.53
CA MET A 152 -2.99 10.86 5.67
C MET A 152 -2.88 10.15 4.32
N GLY A 153 -3.76 10.45 3.38
CA GLY A 153 -3.69 9.96 2.00
C GLY A 153 -2.41 10.41 1.28
N LEU A 154 -2.07 11.69 1.38
CA LEU A 154 -0.83 12.24 0.81
C LEU A 154 0.41 11.60 1.43
N ILE A 155 0.45 11.47 2.76
CA ILE A 155 1.52 10.79 3.48
C ILE A 155 1.65 9.33 3.03
N ASN A 156 0.52 8.61 2.92
CA ASN A 156 0.52 7.24 2.42
C ASN A 156 1.13 7.14 1.02
N GLY A 157 0.66 7.92 0.06
CA GLY A 157 1.17 7.90 -1.32
C GLY A 157 2.66 8.21 -1.42
N LEU A 158 3.13 9.22 -0.69
CA LEU A 158 4.52 9.64 -0.65
C LEU A 158 5.43 8.54 -0.08
N LEU A 159 5.09 8.03 1.11
CA LEU A 159 5.90 7.02 1.80
C LEU A 159 5.84 5.66 1.09
N ALA A 160 4.69 5.31 0.48
CA ALA A 160 4.57 4.12 -0.36
C ALA A 160 5.53 4.21 -1.56
N ALA A 161 5.66 5.38 -2.20
CA ALA A 161 6.60 5.56 -3.31
C ALA A 161 8.04 5.25 -2.91
N VAL A 162 8.50 5.79 -1.78
CA VAL A 162 9.87 5.52 -1.27
C VAL A 162 10.04 4.05 -0.91
N ALA A 163 9.03 3.44 -0.28
CA ALA A 163 9.04 2.03 0.08
C ALA A 163 9.11 1.12 -1.16
N TYR A 164 8.36 1.41 -2.23
CA TYR A 164 8.37 0.62 -3.47
C TYR A 164 9.68 0.81 -4.26
N LEU A 165 10.23 2.03 -4.26
CA LEU A 165 11.55 2.29 -4.84
C LEU A 165 12.63 1.43 -4.14
N SER A 166 12.55 1.32 -2.81
CA SER A 166 13.45 0.47 -2.02
C SER A 166 13.32 -1.01 -2.41
N VAL A 167 12.11 -1.53 -2.68
CA VAL A 167 11.90 -2.91 -3.13
C VAL A 167 12.61 -3.17 -4.46
N HIS A 168 12.52 -2.21 -5.41
CA HIS A 168 13.18 -2.35 -6.72
C HIS A 168 14.71 -2.49 -6.58
N GLU A 169 15.33 -1.76 -5.66
CA GLU A 169 16.76 -1.88 -5.39
C GLU A 169 17.09 -3.16 -4.60
N LEU A 170 16.33 -3.45 -3.54
CA LEU A 170 16.58 -4.57 -2.62
C LEU A 170 16.53 -5.94 -3.29
N ARG A 171 15.72 -6.12 -4.34
CA ARG A 171 15.62 -7.38 -5.10
C ARG A 171 16.95 -7.89 -5.69
N LYS A 172 17.95 -7.01 -5.83
CA LYS A 172 19.29 -7.35 -6.31
C LYS A 172 20.14 -8.04 -5.23
N TYR A 173 19.79 -7.82 -3.96
CA TYR A 173 20.57 -8.21 -2.78
C TYR A 173 19.85 -9.24 -1.89
N TYR A 174 18.51 -9.22 -1.89
CA TYR A 174 17.70 -10.03 -0.99
C TYR A 174 16.61 -10.79 -1.72
N ASP A 175 16.33 -11.98 -1.22
CA ASP A 175 15.17 -12.78 -1.64
C ASP A 175 13.85 -12.07 -1.28
N THR A 176 12.82 -12.34 -2.06
CA THR A 176 11.44 -11.86 -1.81
C THR A 176 11.00 -12.09 -0.38
N LYS A 177 11.29 -13.27 0.19
CA LYS A 177 10.90 -13.65 1.56
C LYS A 177 11.54 -12.70 2.59
N THR A 178 12.81 -12.33 2.42
CA THR A 178 13.53 -11.44 3.33
C THR A 178 13.00 -9.98 3.22
N ILE A 179 12.70 -9.52 2.01
CA ILE A 179 12.10 -8.18 1.83
C ILE A 179 10.72 -8.11 2.47
N VAL A 180 9.92 -9.17 2.33
CA VAL A 180 8.60 -9.28 2.97
C VAL A 180 8.72 -9.39 4.48
N LEU A 181 9.68 -10.21 4.98
CA LEU A 181 9.96 -10.34 6.42
C LEU A 181 10.28 -8.99 7.06
N SER A 182 11.15 -8.19 6.44
CA SER A 182 11.52 -6.86 6.94
C SER A 182 10.30 -5.96 7.13
N PHE A 183 9.37 -5.97 6.17
CA PHE A 183 8.13 -5.21 6.27
C PHE A 183 7.19 -5.76 7.35
N MET A 184 6.99 -7.08 7.40
CA MET A 184 6.12 -7.70 8.42
C MET A 184 6.67 -7.49 9.83
N LEU A 185 7.99 -7.58 10.00
CA LEU A 185 8.65 -7.35 11.29
C LEU A 185 8.48 -5.88 11.75
N SER A 186 8.78 -4.92 10.88
CA SER A 186 8.59 -3.50 11.19
C SER A 186 7.10 -3.19 11.45
N GLY A 187 6.20 -3.75 10.64
CA GLY A 187 4.75 -3.60 10.78
C GLY A 187 4.15 -4.29 12.01
N THR A 188 4.92 -5.11 12.71
CA THR A 188 4.58 -5.69 14.00
C THR A 188 5.19 -4.88 15.14
N LEU A 189 6.50 -4.60 15.07
CA LEU A 189 7.23 -3.96 16.17
C LEU A 189 6.83 -2.48 16.35
N ILE A 190 6.69 -1.73 15.26
CA ILE A 190 6.32 -0.30 15.37
C ILE A 190 4.94 -0.12 16.02
N PRO A 191 3.87 -0.81 15.58
CA PRO A 191 2.60 -0.72 16.28
C PRO A 191 2.65 -1.13 17.75
N ILE A 192 3.42 -2.15 18.12
CA ILE A 192 3.61 -2.54 19.53
C ILE A 192 4.16 -1.33 20.31
N VAL A 193 5.24 -0.73 19.83
CA VAL A 193 5.83 0.45 20.50
C VAL A 193 4.83 1.60 20.55
N CYS A 194 4.11 1.88 19.47
CA CYS A 194 3.10 2.94 19.43
C CYS A 194 1.94 2.70 20.42
N MET A 195 1.45 1.47 20.52
CA MET A 195 0.40 1.10 21.47
C MET A 195 0.89 1.19 22.92
N LEU A 196 2.14 0.79 23.21
CA LEU A 196 2.74 0.93 24.53
C LEU A 196 2.89 2.41 24.91
N VAL A 197 3.42 3.25 24.01
CA VAL A 197 3.56 4.70 24.26
C VAL A 197 2.19 5.34 24.54
N ALA A 198 1.15 4.96 23.79
CA ALA A 198 -0.20 5.48 23.95
C ALA A 198 -0.86 5.14 25.31
N GLN A 199 -0.31 4.18 26.06
CA GLN A 199 -0.78 3.91 27.43
C GLN A 199 -0.31 4.94 28.44
N PHE A 200 0.88 5.53 28.21
CA PHE A 200 1.54 6.41 29.17
C PHE A 200 1.47 7.89 28.76
N ILE A 201 1.33 8.20 27.48
CA ILE A 201 1.41 9.55 26.95
C ILE A 201 0.14 9.86 26.14
N GLN A 202 -0.51 10.98 26.46
CA GLN A 202 -1.57 11.52 25.60
C GLN A 202 -0.95 12.18 24.37
N THR A 203 -1.22 11.62 23.21
CA THR A 203 -0.69 12.14 21.93
C THR A 203 -1.65 13.16 21.32
N PRO A 204 -1.13 14.20 20.62
CA PRO A 204 -1.97 15.12 19.87
C PRO A 204 -2.85 14.40 18.85
N PRO A 205 -4.06 14.90 18.55
CA PRO A 205 -5.02 14.23 17.65
C PRO A 205 -4.46 13.89 16.26
N PHE A 206 -3.50 14.68 15.77
CA PHE A 206 -2.82 14.40 14.51
C PHE A 206 -2.12 13.04 14.47
N PHE A 207 -1.62 12.56 15.61
CA PHE A 207 -0.90 11.29 15.71
C PHE A 207 -1.78 10.09 16.05
N ASN A 208 -3.10 10.24 16.17
CA ASN A 208 -4.02 9.13 16.47
C ASN A 208 -3.98 8.00 15.42
N PHE A 209 -3.49 8.27 14.21
CA PHE A 209 -3.25 7.24 13.20
C PHE A 209 -2.11 6.29 13.57
N MET A 210 -1.19 6.71 14.45
CA MET A 210 -0.04 5.92 14.92
C MET A 210 -0.16 5.48 16.38
N PHE A 211 -0.86 6.24 17.21
CA PHE A 211 -0.92 6.01 18.66
C PHE A 211 -2.37 5.78 19.11
N ALA A 212 -2.66 4.57 19.52
CA ALA A 212 -3.94 4.19 20.10
C ALA A 212 -3.72 3.12 21.17
N LYS A 213 -4.55 3.11 22.20
CA LYS A 213 -4.51 2.07 23.23
C LYS A 213 -4.94 0.74 22.65
N PHE A 214 -4.31 -0.34 23.10
CA PHE A 214 -4.67 -1.69 22.68
C PHE A 214 -6.02 -2.10 23.28
N ILE A 215 -6.90 -2.63 22.45
CA ILE A 215 -8.20 -3.21 22.83
C ILE A 215 -8.24 -4.66 22.33
N MET A 216 -8.53 -5.62 23.22
CA MET A 216 -8.58 -7.02 22.82
C MET A 216 -9.73 -7.29 21.84
N PRO A 217 -9.47 -7.89 20.67
CA PRO A 217 -10.50 -8.21 19.69
C PRO A 217 -11.53 -9.20 20.25
N THR A 218 -12.79 -9.01 19.90
CA THR A 218 -13.83 -10.00 20.22
C THR A 218 -13.61 -11.30 19.43
N PRO A 219 -14.11 -12.46 19.93
CA PRO A 219 -13.89 -13.76 19.27
C PRO A 219 -14.27 -13.78 17.79
N ASN A 220 -15.32 -13.09 17.40
CA ASN A 220 -15.80 -13.06 16.00
C ASN A 220 -14.85 -12.31 15.06
N MET A 221 -14.00 -11.41 15.57
CA MET A 221 -13.04 -10.65 14.76
C MET A 221 -11.83 -11.47 14.33
N TRP A 222 -11.50 -12.55 15.05
CA TRP A 222 -10.31 -13.34 14.76
C TRP A 222 -10.31 -13.95 13.35
N VAL A 223 -11.48 -14.34 12.83
CA VAL A 223 -11.60 -14.84 11.44
C VAL A 223 -11.18 -13.76 10.45
N PHE A 224 -11.68 -12.53 10.61
CA PHE A 224 -11.33 -11.41 9.73
C PHE A 224 -9.87 -11.00 9.89
N ILE A 225 -9.32 -11.05 11.10
CA ILE A 225 -7.89 -10.80 11.39
C ILE A 225 -7.01 -11.79 10.63
N VAL A 226 -7.31 -13.09 10.70
CA VAL A 226 -6.53 -14.12 9.99
C VAL A 226 -6.64 -13.93 8.48
N LEU A 227 -7.85 -13.74 7.95
CA LEU A 227 -8.07 -13.52 6.51
C LEU A 227 -7.35 -12.25 6.01
N MET A 228 -7.41 -11.16 6.77
CA MET A 228 -6.69 -9.92 6.48
C MET A 228 -5.16 -10.12 6.50
N GLY A 229 -4.65 -10.84 7.50
CA GLY A 229 -3.20 -11.11 7.63
C GLY A 229 -2.66 -12.00 6.50
N VAL A 230 -3.39 -13.06 6.16
CA VAL A 230 -3.05 -13.93 5.00
C VAL A 230 -3.13 -13.13 3.70
N GLY A 231 -4.21 -12.39 3.48
CA GLY A 231 -4.36 -11.53 2.30
C GLY A 231 -3.24 -10.49 2.19
N GLY A 232 -2.89 -9.86 3.30
CA GLY A 232 -1.78 -8.90 3.38
C GLY A 232 -0.41 -9.50 3.08
N LEU A 233 -0.13 -10.73 3.53
CA LEU A 233 1.09 -11.47 3.19
C LEU A 233 1.13 -11.82 1.70
N LEU A 234 0.02 -12.32 1.15
CA LEU A 234 -0.09 -12.66 -0.27
C LEU A 234 0.08 -11.41 -1.14
N PHE A 235 -0.56 -10.30 -0.78
CA PHE A 235 -0.33 -9.00 -1.45
C PHE A 235 1.16 -8.64 -1.48
N GLN A 236 1.84 -8.61 -0.33
CA GLN A 236 3.26 -8.24 -0.26
C GLN A 236 4.14 -9.19 -1.07
N THR A 237 3.85 -10.49 -1.01
CA THR A 237 4.61 -11.52 -1.72
C THR A 237 4.44 -11.38 -3.24
N TYR A 238 3.21 -11.28 -3.72
CA TYR A 238 2.94 -11.15 -5.17
C TYR A 238 3.39 -9.81 -5.72
N MET A 239 3.23 -8.72 -4.98
CA MET A 239 3.74 -7.40 -5.35
C MET A 239 5.27 -7.42 -5.50
N THR A 240 5.98 -7.98 -4.52
CA THR A 240 7.45 -8.10 -4.58
C THR A 240 7.89 -8.98 -5.75
N LYS A 241 7.20 -10.10 -6.01
CA LYS A 241 7.44 -10.95 -7.19
C LYS A 241 7.16 -10.23 -8.50
N ALA A 242 6.10 -9.42 -8.57
CA ALA A 242 5.75 -8.64 -9.75
C ALA A 242 6.88 -7.66 -10.13
N TYR A 243 7.38 -6.92 -9.16
CA TYR A 243 8.52 -6.02 -9.37
C TYR A 243 9.82 -6.78 -9.68
N ALA A 244 10.03 -7.96 -9.10
CA ALA A 244 11.20 -8.79 -9.40
C ALA A 244 11.17 -9.39 -10.81
N ALA A 245 10.00 -9.80 -11.28
CA ALA A 245 9.82 -10.40 -12.61
C ALA A 245 9.78 -9.38 -13.76
N SER A 246 9.62 -8.09 -13.46
CA SER A 246 9.50 -7.07 -14.48
C SER A 246 10.80 -6.32 -14.72
N ARG A 247 11.09 -6.08 -16.01
CA ARG A 247 12.20 -5.23 -16.45
C ARG A 247 11.89 -3.74 -16.23
N TYR A 248 10.60 -3.37 -16.30
CA TYR A 248 10.11 -2.00 -16.18
C TYR A 248 9.16 -1.91 -14.98
N ALA A 249 9.62 -1.30 -13.89
CA ALA A 249 8.83 -1.12 -12.67
C ALA A 249 7.54 -0.31 -12.93
N GLY A 250 7.62 0.70 -13.81
CA GLY A 250 6.48 1.53 -14.17
C GLY A 250 5.33 0.75 -14.84
N ALA A 251 5.63 -0.16 -15.78
CA ALA A 251 4.60 -0.95 -16.45
C ALA A 251 3.85 -1.87 -15.46
N VAL A 252 4.56 -2.43 -14.47
CA VAL A 252 3.95 -3.23 -13.41
C VAL A 252 3.13 -2.36 -12.46
N ALA A 253 3.63 -1.18 -12.10
CA ALA A 253 2.90 -0.23 -11.26
C ALA A 253 1.57 0.19 -11.91
N ALA A 254 1.56 0.40 -13.25
CA ALA A 254 0.34 0.74 -13.99
C ALA A 254 -0.74 -0.36 -13.89
N ILE A 255 -0.36 -1.63 -13.94
CA ILE A 255 -1.32 -2.74 -13.77
C ILE A 255 -1.90 -2.74 -12.36
N GLY A 256 -1.15 -2.29 -11.36
CA GLY A 256 -1.61 -2.16 -9.99
C GLY A 256 -2.83 -1.23 -9.81
N TYR A 257 -3.18 -0.39 -10.79
CA TYR A 257 -4.39 0.44 -10.74
C TYR A 257 -5.69 -0.39 -10.79
N CYS A 258 -5.64 -1.64 -11.21
CA CYS A 258 -6.82 -2.51 -11.20
C CYS A 258 -7.37 -2.77 -9.78
N ASP A 259 -6.58 -2.54 -8.71
CA ASP A 259 -7.09 -2.67 -7.34
C ASP A 259 -8.17 -1.62 -7.01
N VAL A 260 -8.13 -0.44 -7.64
CA VAL A 260 -9.18 0.57 -7.48
C VAL A 260 -10.53 0.02 -7.98
N ILE A 261 -10.52 -0.73 -9.09
CA ILE A 261 -11.73 -1.39 -9.61
C ILE A 261 -12.22 -2.45 -8.62
N PHE A 262 -11.33 -3.31 -8.13
CA PHE A 262 -11.69 -4.33 -7.15
C PHE A 262 -12.25 -3.69 -5.86
N THR A 263 -11.63 -2.61 -5.39
CA THR A 263 -12.08 -1.94 -4.16
C THR A 263 -13.39 -1.18 -4.33
N MET A 264 -13.67 -0.61 -5.50
CA MET A 264 -14.98 -0.02 -5.79
C MET A 264 -16.08 -1.06 -5.72
N ILE A 265 -15.88 -2.23 -6.35
CA ILE A 265 -16.85 -3.33 -6.35
C ILE A 265 -17.06 -3.83 -4.91
N ILE A 266 -15.98 -4.11 -4.18
CA ILE A 266 -16.05 -4.62 -2.81
C ILE A 266 -16.66 -3.56 -1.87
N GLY A 267 -16.25 -2.30 -1.98
CA GLY A 267 -16.77 -1.21 -1.17
C GLY A 267 -18.28 -1.03 -1.36
N PHE A 268 -18.76 -1.09 -2.61
CA PHE A 268 -20.19 -1.03 -2.90
C PHE A 268 -20.96 -2.21 -2.25
N ILE A 269 -20.43 -3.44 -2.35
CA ILE A 269 -21.01 -4.63 -1.69
C ILE A 269 -21.04 -4.45 -0.16
N MET A 270 -20.05 -3.77 0.41
CA MET A 270 -19.95 -3.49 1.85
C MET A 270 -20.82 -2.30 2.31
N GLY A 271 -21.58 -1.67 1.41
CA GLY A 271 -22.45 -0.55 1.72
C GLY A 271 -21.79 0.84 1.66
N ASP A 272 -20.60 0.96 1.04
CA ASP A 272 -20.04 2.28 0.75
C ASP A 272 -20.92 3.03 -0.24
N SER A 273 -21.09 4.34 0.01
CA SER A 273 -21.67 5.22 -1.00
C SER A 273 -20.73 5.26 -2.22
N LEU A 274 -21.31 5.22 -3.41
CA LEU A 274 -20.54 5.47 -4.62
C LEU A 274 -19.93 6.89 -4.54
N PRO A 275 -18.69 7.06 -5.03
CA PRO A 275 -18.09 8.38 -5.13
C PRO A 275 -19.03 9.32 -5.91
N ASN A 276 -19.14 10.57 -5.47
CA ASN A 276 -19.89 11.54 -6.24
C ASN A 276 -19.23 11.75 -7.62
N LEU A 277 -19.95 12.34 -8.58
CA LEU A 277 -19.47 12.50 -9.95
C LEU A 277 -18.08 13.16 -10.03
N MET A 278 -17.83 14.16 -9.17
CA MET A 278 -16.55 14.87 -9.15
C MET A 278 -15.41 13.98 -8.69
N ALA A 279 -15.61 13.21 -7.59
CA ALA A 279 -14.64 12.24 -7.11
C ALA A 279 -14.44 11.09 -8.12
N PHE A 280 -15.51 10.64 -8.78
CA PHE A 280 -15.41 9.60 -9.81
C PHE A 280 -14.54 10.04 -11.00
N PHE A 281 -14.73 11.25 -11.51
CA PHE A 281 -13.85 11.82 -12.54
C PHE A 281 -12.41 11.98 -12.03
N GLY A 282 -12.24 12.42 -10.78
CA GLY A 282 -10.92 12.49 -10.14
C GLY A 282 -10.20 11.14 -10.11
N ILE A 283 -10.89 10.06 -9.74
CA ILE A 283 -10.36 8.68 -9.74
C ILE A 283 -9.90 8.27 -11.14
N ILE A 284 -10.72 8.51 -12.16
CA ILE A 284 -10.38 8.20 -13.56
C ILE A 284 -9.12 8.98 -14.00
N ILE A 285 -9.06 10.27 -13.70
CA ILE A 285 -7.90 11.12 -14.04
C ILE A 285 -6.64 10.60 -13.34
N VAL A 286 -6.69 10.25 -12.07
CA VAL A 286 -5.54 9.69 -11.32
C VAL A 286 -5.06 8.38 -11.96
N ILE A 287 -5.98 7.48 -12.32
CA ILE A 287 -5.64 6.21 -12.98
C ILE A 287 -4.96 6.46 -14.33
N ILE A 288 -5.56 7.29 -15.19
CA ILE A 288 -5.01 7.59 -16.52
C ILE A 288 -3.63 8.26 -16.39
N SER A 289 -3.51 9.25 -15.52
CA SER A 289 -2.26 9.96 -15.26
C SER A 289 -1.17 9.03 -14.75
N GLY A 290 -1.51 8.15 -13.80
CA GLY A 290 -0.59 7.16 -13.27
C GLY A 290 -0.14 6.16 -14.33
N VAL A 291 -1.03 5.69 -15.21
CA VAL A 291 -0.68 4.83 -16.35
C VAL A 291 0.27 5.55 -17.29
N ILE A 292 -0.02 6.82 -17.66
CA ILE A 292 0.86 7.64 -18.50
C ILE A 292 2.26 7.72 -17.89
N VAL A 293 2.36 8.13 -16.61
CA VAL A 293 3.66 8.28 -15.93
C VAL A 293 4.40 6.94 -15.82
N ALA A 294 3.70 5.86 -15.50
CA ALA A 294 4.28 4.54 -15.27
C ALA A 294 4.74 3.84 -16.57
N THR A 295 4.18 4.19 -17.73
CA THR A 295 4.51 3.56 -19.03
C THR A 295 5.58 4.32 -19.82
N GLN A 296 5.93 5.55 -19.43
CA GLN A 296 6.97 6.31 -20.09
C GLN A 296 8.37 5.77 -19.74
N LYS A 297 9.23 5.77 -20.74
CA LYS A 297 10.64 5.34 -20.65
C LYS A 297 11.55 6.55 -20.51
#